data_d1b2ab2f7b1f89a5c5766c52e3df8c6c
#
_entry.id   d1b2ab2f7b1f89a5c5766c52e3df8c6c
#
_cell.length_a   1.000
_cell.length_b   1.000
_cell.length_c   1.000
_cell.angle_alpha   90.00
_cell.angle_beta   90.00
_cell.angle_gamma   90.00
#
_symmetry.space_group_name_H-M   'P 1'
#
loop_
_entity.id
_entity.type
_entity.pdbx_description
1 polymer ?
#
loop_
_entity_poly.entity_id
_entity_poly.type
_entity_poly.pdbx_seq_one_letter_code
_entity_poly.pdbx_strand_id
1 'polypeptide(L)'
;MNQKILETLEFQKVKNLVEPYLQTEQGEVELQELAPLTKKEAIETAFLEMADMAQIFVEHPHFSVPTIQEIRPVTKRLELETSLNIDELLAVKKVLRVTHELRNFYDELENVRLEKLDRIFENLVDLPQLQGSLHAINEAGFIENFASETLAKIRRRIQENEHQVRDILQELLKTKSEMLADQVVASRNGRNVLPVKNTYRNRIAGVVHDISASGNTVYIEPRAVVNLNED
;
A
#
# COMPACT_ATOMS: atom_id res chain seq x y z
N MET A 1 -29.05 19.88 22.77
CA MET A 1 -29.31 21.33 22.72
C MET A 1 -30.17 21.63 21.51
N ASN A 2 -31.07 22.63 21.55
CA ASN A 2 -31.94 22.94 20.41
C ASN A 2 -31.15 23.67 19.33
N GLN A 3 -31.31 23.29 18.06
CA GLN A 3 -30.61 23.85 16.90
C GLN A 3 -30.73 25.37 16.81
N LYS A 4 -31.91 25.92 17.16
CA LYS A 4 -32.15 27.37 17.22
C LYS A 4 -31.24 28.11 18.23
N ILE A 5 -30.84 27.46 19.31
CA ILE A 5 -29.90 28.02 20.28
C ILE A 5 -28.50 28.05 19.71
N LEU A 6 -28.07 27.00 19.01
CA LEU A 6 -26.76 26.93 18.34
C LEU A 6 -26.61 27.99 17.24
N GLU A 7 -27.69 28.24 16.47
CA GLU A 7 -27.76 29.32 15.50
C GLU A 7 -27.65 30.70 16.14
N THR A 8 -28.39 30.92 17.25
CA THR A 8 -28.34 32.19 17.98
C THR A 8 -26.97 32.46 18.61
N LEU A 9 -26.26 31.42 19.04
CA LEU A 9 -24.91 31.50 19.57
C LEU A 9 -23.84 31.53 18.47
N GLU A 10 -24.25 31.47 17.19
CA GLU A 10 -23.34 31.40 16.05
C GLU A 10 -22.29 30.27 16.17
N PHE A 11 -22.65 29.15 16.77
CA PHE A 11 -21.74 28.07 17.12
C PHE A 11 -21.01 27.52 15.88
N GLN A 12 -21.65 27.57 14.71
CA GLN A 12 -20.99 27.18 13.43
C GLN A 12 -19.78 28.08 13.10
N LYS A 13 -19.81 29.37 13.48
CA LYS A 13 -18.62 30.22 13.30
C LYS A 13 -17.45 29.75 14.16
N VAL A 14 -17.73 29.26 15.35
CA VAL A 14 -16.69 28.69 16.23
C VAL A 14 -16.07 27.44 15.57
N LYS A 15 -16.91 26.54 15.03
CA LYS A 15 -16.41 25.37 14.29
C LYS A 15 -15.53 25.77 13.10
N ASN A 16 -15.97 26.73 12.30
CA ASN A 16 -15.21 27.22 11.15
C ASN A 16 -13.86 27.86 11.54
N LEU A 17 -13.73 28.40 12.75
CA LEU A 17 -12.46 28.91 13.28
C LEU A 17 -11.49 27.78 13.68
N VAL A 18 -12.00 26.63 14.07
CA VAL A 18 -11.21 25.45 14.48
C VAL A 18 -10.79 24.62 13.27
N GLU A 19 -11.64 24.53 12.26
CA GLU A 19 -11.44 23.70 11.06
C GLU A 19 -10.03 23.80 10.41
N PRO A 20 -9.41 25.01 10.24
CA PRO A 20 -8.07 25.12 9.66
C PRO A 20 -6.94 24.49 10.49
N TYR A 21 -7.19 24.17 11.76
CA TYR A 21 -6.20 23.56 12.66
C TYR A 21 -6.32 22.05 12.76
N LEU A 22 -7.30 21.44 12.09
CA LEU A 22 -7.46 19.99 12.07
C LEU A 22 -6.34 19.33 11.26
N GLN A 23 -5.84 18.23 11.77
CA GLN A 23 -4.74 17.47 11.18
C GLN A 23 -5.16 16.08 10.68
N THR A 24 -6.35 15.61 11.06
CA THR A 24 -6.82 14.25 10.78
C THR A 24 -8.27 14.24 10.31
N GLU A 25 -8.62 13.26 9.46
CA GLU A 25 -10.01 13.03 9.04
C GLU A 25 -10.92 12.73 10.23
N GLN A 26 -10.41 12.03 11.25
CA GLN A 26 -11.15 11.77 12.49
C GLN A 26 -11.45 13.06 13.25
N GLY A 27 -10.50 14.01 13.26
CA GLY A 27 -10.72 15.34 13.83
C GLY A 27 -11.82 16.11 13.11
N GLU A 28 -11.93 15.98 11.79
CA GLU A 28 -13.03 16.59 11.03
C GLU A 28 -14.38 16.00 11.42
N VAL A 29 -14.49 14.67 11.59
CA VAL A 29 -15.71 14.00 12.04
C VAL A 29 -16.08 14.47 13.44
N GLU A 30 -15.13 14.52 14.38
CA GLU A 30 -15.36 15.01 15.75
C GLU A 30 -15.80 16.48 15.76
N LEU A 31 -15.22 17.34 14.92
CA LEU A 31 -15.65 18.73 14.80
C LEU A 31 -17.07 18.84 14.26
N GLN A 32 -17.47 18.00 13.29
CA GLN A 32 -18.84 17.98 12.77
C GLN A 32 -19.85 17.61 13.86
N GLU A 33 -19.52 16.65 14.70
CA GLU A 33 -20.36 16.15 15.79
C GLU A 33 -20.27 17.03 17.06
N LEU A 34 -19.29 17.94 17.14
CA LEU A 34 -19.07 18.78 18.30
C LEU A 34 -20.32 19.62 18.66
N ALA A 35 -20.73 19.52 19.89
CA ALA A 35 -21.83 20.29 20.45
C ALA A 35 -21.45 20.84 21.84
N PRO A 36 -22.02 21.99 22.27
CA PRO A 36 -21.77 22.54 23.60
C PRO A 36 -22.10 21.54 24.70
N LEU A 37 -21.16 21.32 25.59
CA LEU A 37 -21.35 20.50 26.79
C LEU A 37 -22.19 21.22 27.82
N THR A 38 -23.10 20.51 28.52
CA THR A 38 -24.00 21.09 29.52
C THR A 38 -23.80 20.49 30.90
N LYS A 39 -23.14 19.35 31.01
CA LYS A 39 -22.85 18.70 32.31
C LYS A 39 -21.50 19.16 32.83
N LYS A 40 -21.45 19.57 34.09
CA LYS A 40 -20.24 20.09 34.73
C LYS A 40 -19.05 19.14 34.61
N GLU A 41 -19.26 17.84 34.91
CA GLU A 41 -18.20 16.85 34.86
C GLU A 41 -17.63 16.67 33.44
N ALA A 42 -18.49 16.71 32.40
CA ALA A 42 -18.04 16.62 31.02
C ALA A 42 -17.22 17.84 30.58
N ILE A 43 -17.63 19.04 31.06
CA ILE A 43 -16.88 20.27 30.78
C ILE A 43 -15.51 20.24 31.48
N GLU A 44 -15.45 19.83 32.74
CA GLU A 44 -14.21 19.72 33.51
C GLU A 44 -13.25 18.69 32.86
N THR A 45 -13.78 17.55 32.41
CA THR A 45 -12.98 16.55 31.69
C THR A 45 -12.40 17.10 30.38
N ALA A 46 -13.21 17.76 29.56
CA ALA A 46 -12.75 18.35 28.32
C ALA A 46 -11.68 19.45 28.56
N PHE A 47 -11.79 20.26 29.61
CA PHE A 47 -10.73 21.22 29.95
C PHE A 47 -9.44 20.54 30.38
N LEU A 48 -9.49 19.44 31.10
CA LEU A 48 -8.30 18.68 31.50
C LEU A 48 -7.62 18.02 30.28
N GLU A 49 -8.42 17.45 29.38
CA GLU A 49 -7.89 16.89 28.10
C GLU A 49 -7.21 17.98 27.24
N MET A 50 -7.83 19.17 27.16
CA MET A 50 -7.21 20.32 26.48
C MET A 50 -5.92 20.78 27.17
N ALA A 51 -5.89 20.80 28.51
CA ALA A 51 -4.71 21.19 29.27
C ALA A 51 -3.55 20.20 29.04
N ASP A 52 -3.84 18.90 29.04
CA ASP A 52 -2.89 17.85 28.73
C ASP A 52 -2.27 18.03 27.32
N MET A 53 -3.15 18.25 26.32
CA MET A 53 -2.66 18.51 24.94
C MET A 53 -1.85 19.79 24.83
N ALA A 54 -2.25 20.87 25.52
CA ALA A 54 -1.51 22.11 25.55
C ALA A 54 -0.09 21.90 26.16
N GLN A 55 0.00 21.10 27.22
CA GLN A 55 1.28 20.75 27.83
C GLN A 55 2.16 19.95 26.87
N ILE A 56 1.60 18.96 26.16
CA ILE A 56 2.32 18.21 25.12
C ILE A 56 2.88 19.18 24.06
N PHE A 57 2.07 20.11 23.53
CA PHE A 57 2.51 21.04 22.50
C PHE A 57 3.56 22.06 22.99
N VAL A 58 3.59 22.40 24.29
CA VAL A 58 4.64 23.26 24.85
C VAL A 58 5.97 22.54 24.87
N GLU A 59 6.02 21.28 25.29
CA GLU A 59 7.24 20.49 25.37
C GLU A 59 7.64 19.89 24.00
N HIS A 60 6.66 19.55 23.17
CA HIS A 60 6.82 18.93 21.86
C HIS A 60 6.04 19.70 20.77
N PRO A 61 6.53 20.89 20.34
CA PRO A 61 5.78 21.75 19.38
C PRO A 61 5.50 21.10 18.01
N HIS A 62 6.24 20.06 17.66
CA HIS A 62 6.08 19.32 16.40
C HIS A 62 5.26 18.05 16.55
N PHE A 63 4.66 17.80 17.72
CA PHE A 63 3.81 16.64 17.90
C PHE A 63 2.62 16.68 16.94
N SER A 64 2.37 15.57 16.27
CA SER A 64 1.20 15.39 15.41
C SER A 64 0.76 13.93 15.42
N VAL A 65 -0.54 13.70 15.28
CA VAL A 65 -1.09 12.35 15.12
C VAL A 65 -1.28 12.10 13.63
N PRO A 66 -0.59 11.12 13.03
CA PRO A 66 -0.77 10.78 11.62
C PRO A 66 -2.21 10.35 11.33
N THR A 67 -2.74 10.78 10.19
CA THR A 67 -4.06 10.33 9.72
C THR A 67 -4.05 8.82 9.49
N ILE A 68 -5.03 8.13 10.07
CA ILE A 68 -5.26 6.69 9.90
C ILE A 68 -6.63 6.46 9.27
N GLN A 69 -6.76 5.36 8.55
CA GLN A 69 -8.05 4.96 8.01
C GLN A 69 -8.90 4.28 9.09
N GLU A 70 -10.22 4.35 8.93
CA GLU A 70 -11.17 3.64 9.79
C GLU A 70 -11.07 2.12 9.54
N ILE A 71 -10.65 1.36 10.56
CA ILE A 71 -10.47 -0.10 10.47
C ILE A 71 -11.58 -0.92 11.14
N ARG A 72 -12.59 -0.30 11.76
CA ARG A 72 -13.72 -1.04 12.35
C ARG A 72 -14.46 -1.95 11.34
N PRO A 73 -14.64 -1.56 10.06
CA PRO A 73 -15.20 -2.49 9.07
C PRO A 73 -14.30 -3.71 8.82
N VAL A 74 -12.97 -3.51 8.87
CA VAL A 74 -11.98 -4.57 8.68
C VAL A 74 -12.00 -5.56 9.85
N THR A 75 -12.04 -5.06 11.10
CA THR A 75 -12.12 -5.91 12.30
C THR A 75 -13.41 -6.72 12.34
N LYS A 76 -14.56 -6.14 11.95
CA LYS A 76 -15.81 -6.88 11.83
C LYS A 76 -15.76 -8.02 10.81
N ARG A 77 -15.03 -7.83 9.71
CA ARG A 77 -14.83 -8.91 8.72
C ARG A 77 -13.97 -10.03 9.27
N LEU A 78 -12.93 -9.70 10.07
CA LEU A 78 -12.10 -10.70 10.74
C LEU A 78 -12.90 -11.52 11.76
N GLU A 79 -13.83 -10.90 12.50
CA GLU A 79 -14.75 -11.62 13.40
C GLU A 79 -15.62 -12.65 12.65
N LEU A 80 -15.86 -12.43 11.35
CA LEU A 80 -16.57 -13.37 10.47
C LEU A 80 -15.62 -14.35 9.75
N GLU A 81 -14.35 -14.46 10.19
CA GLU A 81 -13.31 -15.33 9.61
C GLU A 81 -13.05 -15.07 8.11
N THR A 82 -13.32 -13.84 7.63
CA THR A 82 -13.12 -13.45 6.23
C THR A 82 -11.68 -13.00 6.01
N SER A 83 -11.07 -13.43 4.90
CA SER A 83 -9.73 -12.97 4.51
C SER A 83 -9.73 -11.48 4.16
N LEU A 84 -8.65 -10.80 4.50
CA LEU A 84 -8.42 -9.39 4.14
C LEU A 84 -7.72 -9.28 2.80
N ASN A 85 -8.03 -8.23 2.06
CA ASN A 85 -7.29 -7.84 0.87
C ASN A 85 -6.05 -6.99 1.24
N ILE A 86 -5.24 -6.66 0.23
CA ILE A 86 -3.98 -5.91 0.44
C ILE A 86 -4.23 -4.52 1.03
N ASP A 87 -5.24 -3.79 0.56
CA ASP A 87 -5.54 -2.43 1.04
C ASP A 87 -5.97 -2.44 2.52
N GLU A 88 -6.76 -3.44 2.91
CA GLU A 88 -7.16 -3.66 4.29
C GLU A 88 -5.97 -4.02 5.19
N LEU A 89 -5.04 -4.86 4.69
CA LEU A 89 -3.81 -5.20 5.41
C LEU A 89 -2.89 -3.97 5.57
N LEU A 90 -2.79 -3.12 4.56
CA LEU A 90 -2.03 -1.85 4.63
C LEU A 90 -2.68 -0.87 5.62
N ALA A 91 -4.01 -0.79 5.67
CA ALA A 91 -4.71 0.02 6.66
C ALA A 91 -4.41 -0.45 8.09
N VAL A 92 -4.47 -1.77 8.35
CA VAL A 92 -4.09 -2.35 9.64
C VAL A 92 -2.62 -2.06 9.95
N LYS A 93 -1.71 -2.28 9.00
CA LYS A 93 -0.27 -1.99 9.14
C LYS A 93 -0.03 -0.54 9.55
N LYS A 94 -0.74 0.41 8.91
CA LYS A 94 -0.64 1.83 9.24
C LYS A 94 -1.11 2.13 10.66
N VAL A 95 -2.25 1.57 11.09
CA VAL A 95 -2.74 1.72 12.47
C VAL A 95 -1.74 1.19 13.48
N LEU A 96 -1.19 -0.01 13.26
CA LEU A 96 -0.20 -0.61 14.15
C LEU A 96 1.06 0.26 14.26
N ARG A 97 1.54 0.80 13.14
CA ARG A 97 2.69 1.72 13.12
C ARG A 97 2.40 2.98 13.93
N VAL A 98 1.28 3.63 13.69
CA VAL A 98 0.89 4.85 14.43
C VAL A 98 0.73 4.56 15.92
N THR A 99 0.14 3.42 16.29
CA THR A 99 0.02 2.99 17.68
C THR A 99 1.40 2.85 18.34
N HIS A 100 2.34 2.21 17.65
CA HIS A 100 3.71 2.05 18.12
C HIS A 100 4.43 3.40 18.28
N GLU A 101 4.32 4.28 17.28
CA GLU A 101 4.90 5.63 17.32
C GLU A 101 4.35 6.46 18.49
N LEU A 102 3.03 6.43 18.70
CA LEU A 102 2.39 7.13 19.82
C LEU A 102 2.76 6.53 21.18
N ARG A 103 2.93 5.21 21.26
CA ARG A 103 3.36 4.55 22.49
C ARG A 103 4.80 4.94 22.84
N ASN A 104 5.71 4.90 21.86
CA ASN A 104 7.10 5.34 22.08
C ASN A 104 7.16 6.81 22.48
N PHE A 105 6.39 7.67 21.81
CA PHE A 105 6.28 9.08 22.17
C PHE A 105 5.86 9.25 23.64
N TYR A 106 4.83 8.51 24.07
CA TYR A 106 4.35 8.56 25.45
C TYR A 106 5.41 8.08 26.45
N ASP A 107 6.12 7.00 26.14
CA ASP A 107 7.17 6.47 27.00
C ASP A 107 8.40 7.42 27.10
N GLU A 108 8.58 8.34 26.14
CA GLU A 108 9.61 9.37 26.11
C GLU A 108 9.21 10.69 26.85
N LEU A 109 7.96 10.83 27.28
CA LEU A 109 7.47 12.01 28.00
C LEU A 109 8.05 12.05 29.43
N GLU A 110 9.18 12.74 29.65
CA GLU A 110 9.85 12.78 30.95
C GLU A 110 9.27 13.82 31.93
N ASN A 111 8.82 14.99 31.42
CA ASN A 111 8.43 16.14 32.23
C ASN A 111 6.95 16.52 32.13
N VAL A 112 6.18 15.75 31.40
CA VAL A 112 4.76 16.00 31.17
C VAL A 112 3.93 15.07 32.05
N ARG A 113 3.12 15.66 32.93
CA ARG A 113 2.17 14.90 33.73
C ARG A 113 0.77 15.10 33.16
N LEU A 114 0.26 14.06 32.52
CA LEU A 114 -1.06 14.05 31.95
C LEU A 114 -2.10 13.60 33.01
N GLU A 115 -3.25 14.24 33.06
CA GLU A 115 -4.32 13.87 33.99
C GLU A 115 -5.41 13.00 33.36
N LYS A 116 -5.65 13.19 32.07
CA LYS A 116 -6.69 12.49 31.31
C LYS A 116 -6.17 11.69 30.13
N LEU A 117 -5.18 12.22 29.41
CA LEU A 117 -4.64 11.55 28.23
C LEU A 117 -3.75 10.34 28.59
N ASP A 118 -3.19 10.28 29.80
CA ASP A 118 -2.46 9.11 30.32
C ASP A 118 -3.21 7.82 30.03
N ARG A 119 -4.50 7.78 30.41
CA ARG A 119 -5.34 6.60 30.22
C ARG A 119 -5.50 6.21 28.75
N ILE A 120 -5.50 7.18 27.84
CA ILE A 120 -5.60 6.92 26.40
C ILE A 120 -4.30 6.29 25.92
N PHE A 121 -3.14 6.87 26.26
CA PHE A 121 -1.84 6.35 25.88
C PHE A 121 -1.55 4.96 26.48
N GLU A 122 -1.90 4.74 27.76
CA GLU A 122 -1.76 3.43 28.43
C GLU A 122 -2.56 2.32 27.77
N ASN A 123 -3.72 2.66 27.15
CA ASN A 123 -4.54 1.70 26.42
C ASN A 123 -4.06 1.41 24.99
N LEU A 124 -3.03 2.11 24.51
CA LEU A 124 -2.40 1.80 23.23
C LEU A 124 -1.58 0.51 23.37
N VAL A 125 -2.04 -0.56 22.74
CA VAL A 125 -1.39 -1.87 22.79
C VAL A 125 -0.48 -2.03 21.58
N ASP A 126 0.82 -2.21 21.83
CA ASP A 126 1.77 -2.57 20.79
C ASP A 126 1.70 -4.06 20.46
N LEU A 127 1.70 -4.39 19.16
CA LEU A 127 1.57 -5.76 18.66
C LEU A 127 2.75 -6.11 17.74
N PRO A 128 3.98 -6.25 18.28
CA PRO A 128 5.20 -6.39 17.48
C PRO A 128 5.22 -7.64 16.58
N GLN A 129 4.59 -8.74 17.01
CA GLN A 129 4.51 -9.94 16.19
C GLN A 129 3.64 -9.73 14.94
N LEU A 130 2.51 -9.03 15.08
CA LEU A 130 1.63 -8.70 13.97
C LEU A 130 2.30 -7.69 13.03
N GLN A 131 2.96 -6.68 13.58
CA GLN A 131 3.77 -5.73 12.80
C GLN A 131 4.85 -6.45 12.00
N GLY A 132 5.58 -7.37 12.61
CA GLY A 132 6.60 -8.18 11.95
C GLY A 132 6.03 -9.01 10.79
N SER A 133 4.86 -9.61 10.98
CA SER A 133 4.18 -10.37 9.93
C SER A 133 3.76 -9.48 8.74
N LEU A 134 3.24 -8.28 9.02
CA LEU A 134 2.82 -7.33 7.98
C LEU A 134 4.00 -6.56 7.35
N HIS A 135 5.22 -6.64 7.92
CA HIS A 135 6.41 -6.03 7.34
C HIS A 135 6.73 -6.59 5.94
N ALA A 136 6.34 -7.84 5.69
CA ALA A 136 6.50 -8.47 4.38
C ALA A 136 5.69 -7.81 3.24
N ILE A 137 4.76 -6.92 3.55
CA ILE A 137 4.00 -6.14 2.56
C ILE A 137 4.57 -4.73 2.54
N ASN A 138 5.08 -4.27 1.38
CA ASN A 138 5.57 -2.90 1.25
C ASN A 138 4.41 -1.90 1.06
N GLU A 139 4.73 -0.58 1.08
CA GLU A 139 3.72 0.49 0.97
C GLU A 139 2.97 0.52 -0.38
N ALA A 140 3.51 -0.13 -1.41
CA ALA A 140 2.85 -0.30 -2.71
C ALA A 140 1.96 -1.55 -2.79
N GLY A 141 1.84 -2.31 -1.69
CA GLY A 141 1.03 -3.52 -1.61
C GLY A 141 1.68 -4.78 -2.19
N PHE A 142 2.98 -4.73 -2.50
CA PHE A 142 3.70 -5.92 -2.96
C PHE A 142 4.28 -6.71 -1.79
N ILE A 143 4.21 -8.04 -1.89
CA ILE A 143 4.87 -8.93 -0.93
C ILE A 143 6.36 -8.99 -1.25
N GLU A 144 7.19 -8.69 -0.27
CA GLU A 144 8.64 -8.68 -0.39
C GLU A 144 9.23 -10.10 -0.50
N ASN A 145 10.42 -10.20 -1.10
CA ASN A 145 11.07 -11.50 -1.33
C ASN A 145 11.40 -12.26 -0.03
N PHE A 146 11.67 -11.54 1.05
CA PHE A 146 11.99 -12.15 2.34
C PHE A 146 10.76 -12.76 3.05
N ALA A 147 9.54 -12.53 2.53
CA ALA A 147 8.32 -13.13 3.07
C ALA A 147 8.33 -14.67 3.02
N SER A 148 9.02 -15.23 2.01
CA SER A 148 9.17 -16.68 1.85
C SER A 148 10.40 -17.01 1.00
N GLU A 149 11.21 -17.96 1.46
CA GLU A 149 12.32 -18.47 0.66
C GLU A 149 11.87 -19.04 -0.69
N THR A 150 10.71 -19.71 -0.70
CA THR A 150 10.13 -20.25 -1.93
C THR A 150 9.78 -19.16 -2.90
N LEU A 151 9.14 -18.07 -2.43
CA LEU A 151 8.81 -16.90 -3.25
C LEU A 151 10.08 -16.26 -3.84
N ALA A 152 11.10 -16.07 -3.00
CA ALA A 152 12.38 -15.52 -3.44
C ALA A 152 13.04 -16.38 -4.53
N LYS A 153 13.04 -17.71 -4.35
CA LYS A 153 13.59 -18.66 -5.34
C LYS A 153 12.83 -18.62 -6.66
N ILE A 154 11.49 -18.65 -6.60
CA ILE A 154 10.63 -18.60 -7.79
C ILE A 154 10.85 -17.28 -8.56
N ARG A 155 10.83 -16.15 -7.89
CA ARG A 155 11.04 -14.84 -8.54
C ARG A 155 12.42 -14.71 -9.15
N ARG A 156 13.46 -15.24 -8.49
CA ARG A 156 14.82 -15.28 -9.06
C ARG A 156 14.84 -16.13 -10.32
N ARG A 157 14.24 -17.33 -10.30
CA ARG A 157 14.15 -18.20 -11.47
C ARG A 157 13.42 -17.53 -12.64
N ILE A 158 12.32 -16.85 -12.37
CA ILE A 158 11.60 -16.07 -13.40
C ILE A 158 12.54 -15.03 -14.04
N GLN A 159 13.25 -14.23 -13.21
CA GLN A 159 14.19 -13.22 -13.73
C GLN A 159 15.33 -13.83 -14.52
N GLU A 160 15.90 -14.95 -14.09
CA GLU A 160 16.95 -15.69 -14.80
C GLU A 160 16.44 -16.19 -16.16
N ASN A 161 15.24 -16.78 -16.20
CA ASN A 161 14.61 -17.24 -17.45
C ASN A 161 14.34 -16.08 -18.41
N GLU A 162 13.78 -14.97 -17.94
CA GLU A 162 13.55 -13.77 -18.73
C GLU A 162 14.85 -13.19 -19.31
N HIS A 163 15.95 -13.25 -18.55
CA HIS A 163 17.25 -12.82 -19.03
C HIS A 163 17.76 -13.74 -20.13
N GLN A 164 17.71 -15.05 -19.93
CA GLN A 164 18.11 -16.05 -20.94
C GLN A 164 17.27 -15.95 -22.20
N VAL A 165 15.94 -15.72 -22.08
CA VAL A 165 15.06 -15.49 -23.23
C VAL A 165 15.53 -14.28 -24.05
N ARG A 166 15.84 -13.16 -23.39
CA ARG A 166 16.36 -11.96 -24.06
C ARG A 166 17.69 -12.23 -24.78
N ASP A 167 18.62 -12.92 -24.13
CA ASP A 167 19.94 -13.23 -24.71
C ASP A 167 19.82 -14.14 -25.93
N ILE A 168 19.02 -15.20 -25.86
CA ILE A 168 18.75 -16.10 -26.99
C ILE A 168 18.15 -15.34 -28.17
N LEU A 169 17.15 -14.49 -27.90
CA LEU A 169 16.52 -13.73 -28.98
C LEU A 169 17.48 -12.72 -29.61
N GLN A 170 18.30 -12.03 -28.81
CA GLN A 170 19.31 -11.11 -29.32
C GLN A 170 20.40 -11.83 -30.16
N GLU A 171 20.84 -13.01 -29.74
CA GLU A 171 21.77 -13.83 -30.48
C GLU A 171 21.16 -14.26 -31.80
N LEU A 172 19.92 -14.73 -31.82
CA LEU A 172 19.21 -15.12 -33.04
C LEU A 172 19.00 -13.94 -34.00
N LEU A 173 18.69 -12.74 -33.50
CA LEU A 173 18.59 -11.53 -34.30
C LEU A 173 19.91 -11.23 -35.04
N LYS A 174 21.05 -11.43 -34.37
CA LYS A 174 22.39 -11.22 -34.96
C LYS A 174 22.77 -12.33 -35.92
N THR A 175 22.66 -13.60 -35.50
CA THR A 175 23.17 -14.75 -36.25
C THR A 175 22.28 -15.20 -37.40
N LYS A 176 20.98 -14.87 -37.34
CA LYS A 176 19.99 -15.27 -38.35
C LYS A 176 19.36 -14.08 -39.08
N SER A 177 20.01 -12.91 -39.06
CA SER A 177 19.51 -11.65 -39.62
C SER A 177 18.99 -11.78 -41.07
N GLU A 178 19.63 -12.56 -41.93
CA GLU A 178 19.23 -12.79 -43.32
C GLU A 178 17.86 -13.50 -43.44
N MET A 179 17.50 -14.32 -42.44
CA MET A 179 16.26 -15.10 -42.42
C MET A 179 15.09 -14.28 -41.87
N LEU A 180 15.37 -13.14 -41.22
CA LEU A 180 14.36 -12.32 -40.59
C LEU A 180 13.77 -11.30 -41.54
N ALA A 181 12.49 -11.05 -41.44
CA ALA A 181 11.80 -9.99 -42.15
C ALA A 181 12.07 -8.61 -41.52
N ASP A 182 12.32 -8.59 -40.21
CA ASP A 182 12.69 -7.42 -39.43
C ASP A 182 13.64 -7.84 -38.30
N GLN A 183 14.57 -6.96 -37.89
CA GLN A 183 15.55 -7.22 -36.82
C GLN A 183 15.06 -6.76 -35.44
N VAL A 184 13.81 -7.06 -35.12
CA VAL A 184 13.20 -6.75 -33.83
C VAL A 184 12.48 -7.98 -33.25
N VAL A 185 12.44 -8.07 -31.93
CA VAL A 185 11.60 -9.04 -31.27
C VAL A 185 10.16 -8.49 -31.27
N ALA A 186 9.23 -9.26 -31.77
CA ALA A 186 7.81 -8.93 -31.73
C ALA A 186 7.11 -9.68 -30.59
N SER A 187 5.94 -9.20 -30.16
CA SER A 187 5.05 -9.93 -29.26
C SER A 187 3.82 -10.41 -30.02
N ARG A 188 3.49 -11.69 -29.86
CA ARG A 188 2.25 -12.29 -30.38
C ARG A 188 1.66 -13.22 -29.33
N ASN A 189 0.39 -13.03 -29.03
CA ASN A 189 -0.32 -13.83 -28.01
C ASN A 189 0.40 -13.91 -26.66
N GLY A 190 1.06 -12.81 -26.25
CA GLY A 190 1.82 -12.75 -25.01
C GLY A 190 3.19 -13.46 -25.04
N ARG A 191 3.63 -13.91 -26.23
CA ARG A 191 4.93 -14.58 -26.44
C ARG A 191 5.91 -13.72 -27.22
N ASN A 192 7.18 -13.83 -26.89
CA ASN A 192 8.26 -13.19 -27.62
C ASN A 192 8.60 -14.01 -28.87
N VAL A 193 8.45 -13.42 -30.04
CA VAL A 193 8.59 -14.09 -31.32
C VAL A 193 9.53 -13.34 -32.26
N LEU A 194 10.15 -14.07 -33.20
CA LEU A 194 10.95 -13.50 -34.28
C LEU A 194 10.12 -13.42 -35.57
N PRO A 195 10.15 -12.28 -36.28
CA PRO A 195 9.52 -12.13 -37.60
C PRO A 195 10.40 -12.78 -38.67
N VAL A 196 10.11 -14.02 -39.01
CA VAL A 196 10.86 -14.83 -39.98
C VAL A 196 10.25 -14.71 -41.37
N LYS A 197 11.06 -14.52 -42.42
CA LYS A 197 10.59 -14.59 -43.79
C LYS A 197 10.01 -15.99 -44.06
N ASN A 198 8.84 -16.09 -44.67
CA ASN A 198 8.13 -17.36 -44.85
C ASN A 198 8.97 -18.40 -45.63
N THR A 199 9.89 -17.96 -46.52
CA THR A 199 10.84 -18.81 -47.22
C THR A 199 11.80 -19.56 -46.30
N TYR A 200 12.06 -19.01 -45.08
CA TYR A 200 12.94 -19.61 -44.08
C TYR A 200 12.20 -20.24 -42.89
N ARG A 201 10.86 -20.37 -42.97
CA ARG A 201 10.01 -20.91 -41.90
C ARG A 201 10.59 -22.20 -41.28
N ASN A 202 11.09 -23.13 -42.11
CA ASN A 202 11.59 -24.43 -41.64
C ASN A 202 13.08 -24.40 -41.21
N ARG A 203 13.74 -23.23 -41.23
CA ARG A 203 15.13 -23.06 -40.83
C ARG A 203 15.31 -22.60 -39.38
N ILE A 204 14.25 -22.12 -38.77
CA ILE A 204 14.21 -21.75 -37.35
C ILE A 204 13.24 -22.69 -36.66
N ALA A 205 13.80 -23.59 -35.83
CA ALA A 205 12.96 -24.49 -35.03
C ALA A 205 12.21 -23.73 -33.95
N GLY A 206 10.88 -23.92 -33.88
CA GLY A 206 10.05 -23.24 -32.92
C GLY A 206 8.56 -23.41 -33.17
N VAL A 207 7.75 -22.66 -32.43
CA VAL A 207 6.28 -22.62 -32.54
C VAL A 207 5.86 -21.38 -33.32
N VAL A 208 5.01 -21.57 -34.31
CA VAL A 208 4.40 -20.48 -35.06
C VAL A 208 3.21 -19.95 -34.29
N HIS A 209 3.24 -18.68 -33.94
CA HIS A 209 2.15 -18.00 -33.20
C HIS A 209 1.26 -17.17 -34.12
N ASP A 210 1.80 -16.69 -35.26
CA ASP A 210 1.05 -15.82 -36.17
C ASP A 210 1.70 -15.82 -37.59
N ILE A 211 0.93 -15.35 -38.56
CA ILE A 211 1.38 -15.12 -39.94
C ILE A 211 0.89 -13.74 -40.38
N SER A 212 1.75 -12.95 -41.02
CA SER A 212 1.35 -11.63 -41.52
C SER A 212 0.21 -11.75 -42.56
N ALA A 213 -0.60 -10.70 -42.69
CA ALA A 213 -1.73 -10.66 -43.63
C ALA A 213 -1.29 -10.93 -45.10
N SER A 214 -0.07 -10.56 -45.48
CA SER A 214 0.50 -10.84 -46.80
C SER A 214 1.04 -12.27 -46.94
N GLY A 215 1.11 -13.07 -45.89
CA GLY A 215 1.71 -14.40 -45.86
C GLY A 215 3.24 -14.43 -45.97
N ASN A 216 3.91 -13.26 -46.07
CA ASN A 216 5.35 -13.18 -46.30
C ASN A 216 6.20 -13.35 -45.03
N THR A 217 5.60 -13.10 -43.84
CA THR A 217 6.28 -13.16 -42.55
C THR A 217 5.57 -14.13 -41.62
N VAL A 218 6.34 -15.00 -40.98
CA VAL A 218 5.87 -15.96 -39.96
C VAL A 218 6.45 -15.57 -38.63
N TYR A 219 5.64 -15.42 -37.59
CA TYR A 219 6.07 -15.09 -36.25
C TYR A 219 6.35 -16.37 -35.45
N ILE A 220 7.63 -16.66 -35.22
CA ILE A 220 8.10 -17.92 -34.62
C ILE A 220 8.66 -17.64 -33.25
N GLU A 221 8.18 -18.37 -32.23
CA GLU A 221 8.84 -18.50 -30.92
C GLU A 221 9.90 -19.59 -31.05
N PRO A 222 11.20 -19.26 -30.88
CA PRO A 222 12.26 -20.25 -31.02
C PRO A 222 12.15 -21.37 -29.99
N ARG A 223 12.49 -22.59 -30.33
CA ARG A 223 12.36 -23.78 -29.45
C ARG A 223 13.04 -23.61 -28.10
N ALA A 224 14.21 -22.96 -28.07
CA ALA A 224 14.93 -22.69 -26.83
C ALA A 224 14.17 -21.71 -25.92
N VAL A 225 13.41 -20.75 -26.50
CA VAL A 225 12.56 -19.82 -25.76
C VAL A 225 11.30 -20.52 -25.25
N VAL A 226 10.69 -21.40 -26.06
CA VAL A 226 9.54 -22.22 -25.65
C VAL A 226 9.87 -23.00 -24.39
N ASN A 227 11.01 -23.70 -24.35
CA ASN A 227 11.43 -24.51 -23.22
C ASN A 227 11.58 -23.68 -21.93
N LEU A 228 12.16 -22.46 -22.03
CA LEU A 228 12.29 -21.56 -20.87
C LEU A 228 10.95 -20.98 -20.37
N ASN A 229 9.99 -20.86 -21.28
CA ASN A 229 8.65 -20.36 -20.92
C ASN A 229 7.73 -21.46 -20.36
N GLU A 230 8.08 -22.73 -20.53
CA GLU A 230 7.36 -23.89 -19.97
C GLU A 230 7.87 -24.28 -18.58
N ASP A 231 9.07 -23.87 -18.20
CA ASP A 231 9.73 -24.08 -16.89
C ASP A 231 9.21 -23.13 -15.81
#